data_e59382c087caf28a6aadb750e5b5e44d
#
_entry.id   e59382c087caf28a6aadb750e5b5e44d
#
_cell.length_a   1.000
_cell.length_b   1.000
_cell.length_c   1.000
_cell.angle_alpha   90.00
_cell.angle_beta   90.00
_cell.angle_gamma   90.00
#
_symmetry.space_group_name_H-M   'P 1'
#
loop_
_entity.id
_entity.type
_entity.pdbx_description
1 polymer ?
#
loop_
_entity_poly.entity_id
_entity_poly.type
_entity_poly.pdbx_seq_one_letter_code
_entity_poly.pdbx_strand_id
1 'polypeptide(L)'
;MKRIKNSTILPLIGSPSSFTGGVFTSDGEFIEDSIVERGRQAELQKPVEHLAGTYIYGGCLFGHFGHFILESLSRLYTIRQCKDYPILFINENDSVFDFQKSIFKLLGINNDLLRIKTPTSVENLIYSSPGSILDPVYISDEQIDSMKYFYYPENIRTEEQKEKIWLSRSKLLYGKMINESVIEKIIKKFGYTIIHPETLPLQEQVRLISTSDVVSGFDGSQFYTLLFGLNISSKFYVFNRRPQIPEAIPYVFQKRNVEFALHNFDVEYICGENAWSYYNHSEPEKIIEILRDL
;
A
#
# COMPACT_ATOMS: atom_id res chain seq x y z
N MET A 1 -21.91 -0.03 4.86
CA MET A 1 -21.75 -1.27 5.65
C MET A 1 -23.08 -2.02 5.68
N LYS A 2 -23.09 -3.32 5.40
CA LYS A 2 -24.28 -4.21 5.43
C LYS A 2 -23.94 -5.51 6.18
N ARG A 3 -24.96 -6.20 6.69
CA ARG A 3 -24.82 -7.57 7.23
C ARG A 3 -25.40 -8.55 6.22
N ILE A 4 -24.63 -9.57 5.88
CA ILE A 4 -25.04 -10.66 4.98
C ILE A 4 -25.14 -11.93 5.83
N LYS A 5 -26.28 -12.60 5.79
CA LYS A 5 -26.51 -13.86 6.50
C LYS A 5 -26.18 -15.02 5.60
N ASN A 6 -25.58 -16.08 6.18
CA ASN A 6 -25.30 -17.35 5.50
C ASN A 6 -24.57 -17.16 4.16
N SER A 7 -23.58 -16.26 4.15
CA SER A 7 -22.74 -16.05 2.97
C SER A 7 -21.75 -17.19 2.77
N THR A 8 -21.32 -17.40 1.53
CA THR A 8 -20.19 -18.30 1.22
C THR A 8 -19.00 -17.49 0.76
N ILE A 9 -17.84 -17.73 1.37
CA ILE A 9 -16.58 -17.10 0.99
C ILE A 9 -15.69 -18.15 0.33
N LEU A 10 -15.19 -17.85 -0.85
CA LEU A 10 -14.22 -18.67 -1.56
C LEU A 10 -12.81 -18.10 -1.39
N PRO A 11 -11.79 -18.96 -1.17
CA PRO A 11 -10.40 -18.51 -1.05
C PRO A 11 -9.91 -17.84 -2.33
N LEU A 12 -8.87 -17.00 -2.20
CA LEU A 12 -8.20 -16.40 -3.34
C LEU A 12 -7.29 -17.45 -4.00
N ILE A 13 -7.51 -17.74 -5.27
CA ILE A 13 -6.77 -18.72 -6.07
C ILE A 13 -6.31 -18.04 -7.36
N GLY A 14 -5.13 -18.41 -7.87
CA GLY A 14 -4.62 -17.95 -9.14
C GLY A 14 -3.38 -17.08 -9.02
N SER A 15 -3.10 -16.32 -10.06
CA SER A 15 -1.95 -15.41 -10.17
C SER A 15 -2.39 -13.95 -10.08
N PRO A 16 -1.46 -12.99 -9.87
CA PRO A 16 -1.79 -11.57 -9.82
C PRO A 16 -2.56 -11.01 -11.01
N SER A 17 -2.49 -11.66 -12.17
CA SER A 17 -3.22 -11.27 -13.38
C SER A 17 -4.57 -11.98 -13.57
N SER A 18 -4.89 -12.97 -12.72
CA SER A 18 -6.08 -13.82 -12.91
C SER A 18 -6.55 -14.46 -11.60
N PHE A 19 -6.70 -13.67 -10.55
CA PHE A 19 -7.28 -14.17 -9.30
C PHE A 19 -8.75 -14.57 -9.47
N THR A 20 -9.18 -15.63 -8.76
CA THR A 20 -10.56 -16.01 -8.55
C THR A 20 -10.83 -16.20 -7.07
N GLY A 21 -12.06 -15.98 -6.64
CA GLY A 21 -12.46 -16.06 -5.23
C GLY A 21 -13.62 -15.12 -4.93
N GLY A 22 -13.75 -14.70 -3.67
CA GLY A 22 -14.71 -13.69 -3.25
C GLY A 22 -15.90 -14.22 -2.46
N VAL A 23 -16.95 -13.39 -2.35
CA VAL A 23 -18.10 -13.62 -1.48
C VAL A 23 -19.37 -13.82 -2.31
N PHE A 24 -20.17 -14.80 -1.90
CA PHE A 24 -21.51 -15.06 -2.42
C PHE A 24 -22.55 -14.87 -1.31
N THR A 25 -23.70 -14.35 -1.66
CA THR A 25 -24.89 -14.29 -0.79
C THR A 25 -25.45 -15.69 -0.51
N SER A 26 -26.41 -15.81 0.41
CA SER A 26 -27.16 -17.06 0.67
C SER A 26 -27.87 -17.60 -0.58
N ASP A 27 -28.26 -16.70 -1.49
CA ASP A 27 -28.99 -17.05 -2.70
C ASP A 27 -28.07 -17.38 -3.88
N GLY A 28 -26.73 -17.38 -3.62
CA GLY A 28 -25.72 -17.71 -4.62
C GLY A 28 -25.31 -16.55 -5.53
N GLU A 29 -25.74 -15.33 -5.24
CA GLU A 29 -25.30 -14.14 -5.98
C GLU A 29 -23.89 -13.73 -5.60
N PHE A 30 -23.05 -13.51 -6.59
CA PHE A 30 -21.67 -13.03 -6.38
C PHE A 30 -21.65 -11.53 -6.03
N ILE A 31 -20.81 -11.17 -5.09
CA ILE A 31 -20.58 -9.78 -4.73
C ILE A 31 -19.31 -9.31 -5.44
N GLU A 32 -19.48 -8.55 -6.52
CA GLU A 32 -18.39 -8.18 -7.44
C GLU A 32 -17.22 -7.47 -6.76
N ASP A 33 -17.48 -6.52 -5.85
CA ASP A 33 -16.46 -5.77 -5.12
C ASP A 33 -15.90 -6.53 -3.91
N SER A 34 -16.15 -7.82 -3.80
CA SER A 34 -15.53 -8.70 -2.79
C SER A 34 -14.13 -9.17 -3.17
N ILE A 35 -13.74 -9.01 -4.42
CA ILE A 35 -12.40 -9.30 -4.94
C ILE A 35 -11.83 -8.03 -5.57
N VAL A 36 -10.53 -8.01 -5.84
CA VAL A 36 -9.88 -6.88 -6.53
C VAL A 36 -10.28 -6.83 -8.02
N GLU A 37 -10.16 -5.67 -8.65
CA GLU A 37 -10.66 -5.38 -10.01
C GLU A 37 -10.08 -6.32 -11.08
N ARG A 38 -8.83 -6.76 -10.90
CA ARG A 38 -8.17 -7.75 -11.77
C ARG A 38 -8.57 -9.20 -11.46
N GLY A 39 -9.37 -9.40 -10.42
CA GLY A 39 -9.94 -10.69 -10.08
C GLY A 39 -11.19 -11.00 -10.90
N ARG A 40 -11.60 -12.25 -10.89
CA ARG A 40 -12.81 -12.74 -11.55
C ARG A 40 -13.66 -13.53 -10.57
N GLN A 41 -14.95 -13.52 -10.79
CA GLN A 41 -15.86 -14.39 -10.08
C GLN A 41 -15.40 -15.85 -10.19
N ALA A 42 -15.27 -16.52 -9.05
CA ALA A 42 -15.12 -17.97 -9.01
C ALA A 42 -16.46 -18.66 -9.28
N GLU A 43 -16.43 -19.91 -9.71
CA GLU A 43 -17.62 -20.75 -9.70
C GLU A 43 -18.00 -21.04 -8.23
N LEU A 44 -19.29 -20.85 -7.90
CA LEU A 44 -19.80 -21.11 -6.55
C LEU A 44 -19.56 -22.58 -6.16
N GLN A 45 -18.91 -22.79 -5.06
CA GLN A 45 -18.60 -24.11 -4.51
C GLN A 45 -19.39 -24.35 -3.24
N LYS A 46 -19.73 -25.62 -2.99
CA LYS A 46 -20.34 -26.03 -1.72
C LYS A 46 -19.36 -25.77 -0.58
N PRO A 47 -19.78 -25.07 0.50
CA PRO A 47 -18.94 -24.89 1.67
C PRO A 47 -18.54 -26.23 2.30
N VAL A 48 -17.26 -26.32 2.70
CA VAL A 48 -16.70 -27.46 3.44
C VAL A 48 -16.45 -27.12 4.90
N GLU A 49 -16.47 -25.82 5.22
CA GLU A 49 -16.35 -25.29 6.58
C GLU A 49 -17.52 -24.37 6.89
N HIS A 50 -17.82 -24.20 8.19
CA HIS A 50 -18.84 -23.29 8.69
C HIS A 50 -18.32 -22.48 9.86
N LEU A 51 -18.46 -21.16 9.78
CA LEU A 51 -18.14 -20.22 10.85
C LEU A 51 -19.44 -19.67 11.46
N ALA A 52 -19.76 -20.11 12.66
CA ALA A 52 -20.88 -19.58 13.44
C ALA A 52 -20.49 -18.22 14.07
N GLY A 53 -21.46 -17.33 14.19
CA GLY A 53 -21.24 -15.99 14.77
C GLY A 53 -21.06 -14.89 13.73
N THR A 54 -20.42 -13.79 14.15
CA THR A 54 -20.27 -12.58 13.32
C THR A 54 -18.81 -12.30 13.01
N TYR A 55 -18.52 -12.00 11.76
CA TYR A 55 -17.18 -11.72 11.23
C TYR A 55 -17.19 -10.50 10.33
N ILE A 56 -16.05 -9.84 10.20
CA ILE A 56 -15.83 -8.75 9.24
C ILE A 56 -15.16 -9.30 8.00
N TYR A 57 -15.63 -8.95 6.82
CA TYR A 57 -14.91 -9.23 5.59
C TYR A 57 -13.79 -8.20 5.38
N GLY A 58 -12.55 -8.65 5.48
CA GLY A 58 -11.34 -7.81 5.30
C GLY A 58 -10.92 -7.63 3.83
N GLY A 59 -11.37 -8.51 2.94
CA GLY A 59 -10.97 -8.49 1.53
C GLY A 59 -9.78 -9.39 1.21
N CYS A 60 -9.05 -9.03 0.15
CA CYS A 60 -7.83 -9.72 -0.26
C CYS A 60 -6.63 -9.26 0.56
N LEU A 61 -5.79 -10.19 0.99
CA LEU A 61 -4.57 -9.88 1.74
C LEU A 61 -3.34 -10.20 0.89
N PHE A 62 -2.67 -9.15 0.39
CA PHE A 62 -1.52 -9.25 -0.51
C PHE A 62 -0.19 -9.10 0.22
N GLY A 63 0.83 -9.83 -0.23
CA GLY A 63 2.18 -9.76 0.32
C GLY A 63 3.01 -8.57 -0.16
N HIS A 64 2.68 -7.96 -1.29
CA HIS A 64 3.38 -6.80 -1.81
C HIS A 64 2.96 -5.52 -1.08
N PHE A 65 3.93 -4.73 -0.60
CA PHE A 65 3.69 -3.56 0.25
C PHE A 65 2.68 -2.55 -0.32
N GLY A 66 2.80 -2.20 -1.61
CA GLY A 66 1.87 -1.26 -2.26
C GLY A 66 0.45 -1.79 -2.36
N HIS A 67 0.30 -3.05 -2.76
CA HIS A 67 -1.00 -3.74 -2.81
C HIS A 67 -1.60 -3.92 -1.42
N PHE A 68 -0.75 -4.16 -0.40
CA PHE A 68 -1.23 -4.22 0.96
C PHE A 68 -1.85 -2.89 1.41
N ILE A 69 -1.17 -1.77 1.18
CA ILE A 69 -1.67 -0.45 1.59
C ILE A 69 -2.96 -0.07 0.84
N LEU A 70 -2.99 -0.22 -0.48
CA LEU A 70 -4.09 0.30 -1.30
C LEU A 70 -5.25 -0.68 -1.44
N GLU A 71 -5.02 -2.00 -1.38
CA GLU A 71 -6.05 -3.01 -1.62
C GLU A 71 -6.38 -3.84 -0.37
N SER A 72 -5.37 -4.30 0.40
CA SER A 72 -5.66 -5.13 1.58
C SER A 72 -6.23 -4.33 2.74
N LEU A 73 -5.81 -3.07 2.90
CA LEU A 73 -6.39 -2.15 3.90
C LEU A 73 -7.66 -1.45 3.41
N SER A 74 -8.18 -1.79 2.23
CA SER A 74 -9.27 -1.06 1.57
C SER A 74 -10.58 -0.99 2.37
N ARG A 75 -10.76 -1.82 3.38
CA ARG A 75 -11.94 -1.85 4.26
C ARG A 75 -11.64 -1.39 5.68
N LEU A 76 -10.51 -0.70 5.87
CA LEU A 76 -10.06 -0.26 7.19
C LEU A 76 -11.08 0.62 7.91
N TYR A 77 -11.80 1.48 7.19
CA TYR A 77 -12.86 2.32 7.74
C TYR A 77 -14.00 1.51 8.38
N THR A 78 -14.33 0.34 7.86
CA THR A 78 -15.31 -0.59 8.47
C THR A 78 -14.70 -1.36 9.63
N ILE A 79 -13.48 -1.86 9.48
CA ILE A 79 -12.78 -2.61 10.53
C ILE A 79 -12.68 -1.78 11.80
N ARG A 80 -12.39 -0.48 11.69
CA ARG A 80 -12.31 0.43 12.83
C ARG A 80 -13.63 0.64 13.58
N GLN A 81 -14.75 0.50 12.88
CA GLN A 81 -16.08 0.63 13.49
C GLN A 81 -16.53 -0.67 14.19
N CYS A 82 -15.91 -1.79 13.89
CA CYS A 82 -16.32 -3.15 14.31
C CYS A 82 -15.20 -3.86 15.09
N LYS A 83 -14.69 -3.24 16.17
CA LYS A 83 -13.49 -3.69 16.89
C LYS A 83 -13.59 -5.07 17.55
N ASP A 84 -14.82 -5.57 17.78
CA ASP A 84 -15.04 -6.78 18.59
C ASP A 84 -15.15 -8.06 17.75
N TYR A 85 -15.11 -7.97 16.43
CA TYR A 85 -15.33 -9.12 15.55
C TYR A 85 -14.04 -9.55 14.84
N PRO A 86 -13.78 -10.86 14.69
CA PRO A 86 -12.67 -11.37 13.88
C PRO A 86 -12.79 -10.92 12.42
N ILE A 87 -11.64 -10.74 11.77
CA ILE A 87 -11.55 -10.30 10.38
C ILE A 87 -11.20 -11.50 9.50
N LEU A 88 -11.99 -11.72 8.45
CA LEU A 88 -11.77 -12.76 7.46
C LEU A 88 -11.08 -12.17 6.23
N PHE A 89 -9.94 -12.72 5.88
CA PHE A 89 -9.22 -12.40 4.64
C PHE A 89 -9.17 -13.58 3.69
N ILE A 90 -9.22 -13.30 2.40
CA ILE A 90 -8.81 -14.22 1.35
C ILE A 90 -7.38 -13.84 0.93
N ASN A 91 -6.45 -14.78 0.99
CA ASN A 91 -5.01 -14.49 0.84
C ASN A 91 -4.43 -15.11 -0.41
N GLU A 92 -3.44 -14.40 -0.96
CA GLU A 92 -2.53 -14.91 -1.97
C GLU A 92 -1.54 -15.93 -1.37
N ASN A 93 -1.06 -15.71 -0.15
CA ASN A 93 0.00 -16.47 0.52
C ASN A 93 -0.46 -17.13 1.81
N ASP A 94 0.26 -18.17 2.27
CA ASP A 94 -0.08 -18.95 3.46
C ASP A 94 0.13 -18.24 4.79
N SER A 95 0.93 -17.18 4.84
CA SER A 95 1.25 -16.45 6.07
C SER A 95 1.04 -14.96 5.94
N VAL A 96 0.71 -14.32 7.07
CA VAL A 96 0.76 -12.87 7.20
C VAL A 96 2.22 -12.49 7.48
N PHE A 97 2.78 -11.58 6.69
CA PHE A 97 4.15 -11.10 6.86
C PHE A 97 4.27 -10.19 8.09
N ASP A 98 5.46 -10.09 8.66
CA ASP A 98 5.68 -9.31 9.88
C ASP A 98 5.39 -7.81 9.70
N PHE A 99 5.64 -7.26 8.51
CA PHE A 99 5.29 -5.87 8.24
C PHE A 99 3.77 -5.64 8.28
N GLN A 100 2.96 -6.59 7.78
CA GLN A 100 1.49 -6.51 7.81
C GLN A 100 0.98 -6.52 9.26
N LYS A 101 1.49 -7.42 10.09
CA LYS A 101 1.17 -7.48 11.52
C LYS A 101 1.53 -6.17 12.22
N SER A 102 2.73 -5.64 11.89
CA SER A 102 3.18 -4.36 12.44
C SER A 102 2.25 -3.21 12.06
N ILE A 103 1.79 -3.16 10.80
CA ILE A 103 0.84 -2.14 10.34
C ILE A 103 -0.51 -2.29 11.02
N PHE A 104 -1.09 -3.50 11.10
CA PHE A 104 -2.35 -3.71 11.83
C PHE A 104 -2.24 -3.26 13.28
N LYS A 105 -1.16 -3.65 13.97
CA LYS A 105 -0.92 -3.23 15.36
C LYS A 105 -0.83 -1.71 15.50
N LEU A 106 -0.10 -1.04 14.60
CA LEU A 106 0.04 0.41 14.60
C LEU A 106 -1.28 1.11 14.34
N LEU A 107 -2.11 0.55 13.48
CA LEU A 107 -3.46 1.04 13.23
C LEU A 107 -4.42 0.75 14.38
N GLY A 108 -3.98 0.13 15.48
CA GLY A 108 -4.81 -0.21 16.62
C GLY A 108 -5.82 -1.32 16.32
N ILE A 109 -5.54 -2.14 15.32
CA ILE A 109 -6.36 -3.30 14.96
C ILE A 109 -5.84 -4.51 15.73
N ASN A 110 -6.59 -4.87 16.77
CA ASN A 110 -6.29 -6.00 17.65
C ASN A 110 -7.24 -7.18 17.44
N ASN A 111 -8.07 -7.11 16.40
CA ASN A 111 -8.99 -8.19 16.03
C ASN A 111 -8.21 -9.45 15.62
N ASP A 112 -8.79 -10.62 15.87
CA ASP A 112 -8.27 -11.86 15.32
C ASP A 112 -8.32 -11.82 13.79
N LEU A 113 -7.19 -12.11 13.15
CA LEU A 113 -7.07 -12.17 11.69
C LEU A 113 -7.18 -13.62 11.25
N LEU A 114 -8.24 -13.96 10.55
CA LEU A 114 -8.51 -15.30 10.07
C LEU A 114 -8.42 -15.35 8.55
N ARG A 115 -7.88 -16.44 8.06
CA ARG A 115 -7.74 -16.68 6.62
C ARG A 115 -8.75 -17.74 6.16
N ILE A 116 -9.43 -17.44 5.07
CA ILE A 116 -10.25 -18.41 4.35
C ILE A 116 -9.36 -19.23 3.42
N LYS A 117 -9.25 -20.53 3.68
CA LYS A 117 -8.42 -21.50 2.92
C LYS A 117 -9.23 -22.41 2.04
N THR A 118 -10.47 -22.60 2.39
CA THR A 118 -11.44 -23.51 1.74
C THR A 118 -12.76 -22.80 1.54
N PRO A 119 -13.65 -23.25 0.68
CA PRO A 119 -15.01 -22.73 0.60
C PRO A 119 -15.67 -22.78 1.97
N THR A 120 -16.00 -21.61 2.52
CA THR A 120 -16.46 -21.46 3.92
C THR A 120 -17.78 -20.73 3.97
N SER A 121 -18.78 -21.29 4.65
CA SER A 121 -20.01 -20.57 4.98
C SER A 121 -19.82 -19.75 6.25
N VAL A 122 -20.39 -18.54 6.28
CA VAL A 122 -20.32 -17.61 7.41
C VAL A 122 -21.74 -17.22 7.82
N GLU A 123 -22.09 -17.43 9.09
CA GLU A 123 -23.43 -17.16 9.59
C GLU A 123 -23.81 -15.68 9.45
N ASN A 124 -22.97 -14.76 9.93
CA ASN A 124 -23.18 -13.32 9.81
C ASN A 124 -21.90 -12.63 9.34
N LEU A 125 -21.92 -12.05 8.16
CA LEU A 125 -20.80 -11.32 7.60
C LEU A 125 -21.07 -9.82 7.57
N ILE A 126 -20.25 -9.04 8.27
CA ILE A 126 -20.20 -7.58 8.14
C ILE A 126 -19.41 -7.27 6.88
N TYR A 127 -20.07 -6.66 5.92
CA TYR A 127 -19.54 -6.38 4.60
C TYR A 127 -19.60 -4.89 4.27
N SER A 128 -18.58 -4.40 3.60
CA SER A 128 -18.54 -3.08 2.98
C SER A 128 -17.80 -3.13 1.65
N SER A 129 -18.12 -2.23 0.76
CA SER A 129 -17.34 -2.02 -0.46
C SER A 129 -15.92 -1.55 -0.09
N PRO A 130 -14.91 -1.74 -0.96
CA PRO A 130 -13.58 -1.22 -0.70
C PRO A 130 -13.59 0.32 -0.71
N GLY A 131 -12.93 0.93 0.27
CA GLY A 131 -12.71 2.39 0.33
C GLY A 131 -11.50 2.82 -0.48
N SER A 132 -10.70 1.89 -1.01
CA SER A 132 -9.63 2.15 -1.97
C SER A 132 -9.56 1.06 -3.03
N ILE A 133 -9.21 1.47 -4.24
CA ILE A 133 -9.08 0.66 -5.46
C ILE A 133 -7.79 1.09 -6.14
N LEU A 134 -7.07 0.17 -6.77
CA LEU A 134 -5.80 0.46 -7.43
C LEU A 134 -5.97 0.78 -8.92
N ASP A 135 -6.93 0.17 -9.61
CA ASP A 135 -7.14 0.34 -11.04
C ASP A 135 -8.64 0.28 -11.40
N PRO A 136 -9.28 1.41 -11.81
CA PRO A 136 -8.71 2.78 -11.73
C PRO A 136 -8.47 3.22 -10.28
N VAL A 137 -7.43 4.02 -10.08
CA VAL A 137 -7.08 4.40 -8.71
C VAL A 137 -8.15 5.29 -8.08
N TYR A 138 -8.58 4.88 -6.89
CA TYR A 138 -9.57 5.60 -6.09
C TYR A 138 -9.31 5.38 -4.59
N ILE A 139 -9.48 6.41 -3.78
CA ILE A 139 -9.48 6.32 -2.31
C ILE A 139 -10.55 7.26 -1.77
N SER A 140 -11.49 6.74 -1.00
CA SER A 140 -12.51 7.54 -0.35
C SER A 140 -11.93 8.36 0.82
N ASP A 141 -12.60 9.45 1.18
CA ASP A 141 -12.14 10.30 2.28
C ASP A 141 -12.24 9.55 3.62
N GLU A 142 -13.27 8.72 3.83
CA GLU A 142 -13.40 7.88 5.03
C GLU A 142 -12.27 6.87 5.15
N GLN A 143 -11.82 6.32 4.01
CA GLN A 143 -10.68 5.40 3.98
C GLN A 143 -9.39 6.13 4.35
N ILE A 144 -9.15 7.32 3.79
CA ILE A 144 -8.00 8.17 4.14
C ILE A 144 -8.02 8.51 5.63
N ASP A 145 -9.16 8.95 6.16
CA ASP A 145 -9.27 9.30 7.57
C ASP A 145 -9.03 8.09 8.48
N SER A 146 -9.43 6.91 8.05
CA SER A 146 -9.12 5.65 8.75
C SER A 146 -7.63 5.31 8.75
N MET A 147 -6.90 5.71 7.72
CA MET A 147 -5.46 5.49 7.62
C MET A 147 -4.64 6.51 8.40
N LYS A 148 -5.13 7.75 8.56
CA LYS A 148 -4.52 8.81 9.36
C LYS A 148 -4.56 8.49 10.84
N TYR A 149 -3.82 7.52 11.29
CA TYR A 149 -3.91 7.08 12.68
C TYR A 149 -2.60 7.02 13.43
N PHE A 150 -1.51 7.37 12.80
CA PHE A 150 -0.24 7.43 13.49
C PHE A 150 -0.18 8.71 14.32
N TYR A 151 -0.28 8.53 15.63
CA TYR A 151 0.03 9.58 16.58
C TYR A 151 1.53 9.80 16.59
N TYR A 152 1.95 10.95 16.12
CA TYR A 152 3.28 11.48 16.41
C TYR A 152 3.16 12.53 17.50
N PRO A 153 4.00 12.44 18.56
CA PRO A 153 4.12 13.54 19.51
C PRO A 153 4.48 14.81 18.75
N GLU A 154 3.75 15.88 19.00
CA GLU A 154 3.90 17.18 18.33
C GLU A 154 5.31 17.82 18.51
N ASN A 155 6.18 17.22 19.31
CA ASN A 155 7.45 17.80 19.78
C ASN A 155 8.71 17.30 19.04
N ILE A 156 8.61 16.71 17.85
CA ILE A 156 9.78 16.12 17.18
C ILE A 156 10.44 17.08 16.16
N ARG A 157 9.85 18.21 15.84
CA ARG A 157 10.55 19.25 15.08
C ARG A 157 11.29 20.19 16.02
N THR A 158 12.59 20.01 16.19
CA THR A 158 13.46 21.12 16.57
C THR A 158 13.58 22.03 15.34
N GLU A 159 13.25 23.31 15.47
CA GLU A 159 13.11 24.29 14.37
C GLU A 159 14.37 24.50 13.50
N GLU A 160 15.48 23.77 13.73
CA GLU A 160 16.79 24.11 13.19
C GLU A 160 17.36 23.18 12.11
N GLN A 161 16.73 22.03 11.79
CA GLN A 161 17.29 21.15 10.76
C GLN A 161 16.31 20.94 9.60
N LYS A 162 16.57 21.64 8.50
CA LYS A 162 15.97 21.33 7.20
C LYS A 162 16.54 20.00 6.71
N GLU A 163 15.77 18.94 6.81
CA GLU A 163 16.17 17.60 6.39
C GLU A 163 15.74 17.35 4.95
N LYS A 164 16.71 17.03 4.09
CA LYS A 164 16.47 16.53 2.73
C LYS A 164 16.72 15.04 2.72
N ILE A 165 15.75 14.24 2.32
CA ILE A 165 15.89 12.78 2.27
C ILE A 165 15.71 12.24 0.86
N TRP A 166 16.44 11.16 0.57
CA TRP A 166 16.29 10.35 -0.61
C TRP A 166 15.80 8.96 -0.22
N LEU A 167 14.59 8.58 -0.63
CA LEU A 167 14.03 7.26 -0.40
C LEU A 167 14.61 6.28 -1.41
N SER A 168 15.69 5.63 -1.01
CA SER A 168 16.47 4.74 -1.85
C SER A 168 15.82 3.38 -2.03
N ARG A 169 15.99 2.83 -3.22
CA ARG A 169 15.63 1.47 -3.61
C ARG A 169 16.86 0.61 -3.93
N SER A 170 18.06 1.16 -3.77
CA SER A 170 19.30 0.51 -4.22
C SER A 170 19.60 -0.82 -3.51
N LYS A 171 19.04 -1.05 -2.31
CA LYS A 171 19.16 -2.31 -1.56
C LYS A 171 18.04 -3.31 -1.81
N LEU A 172 16.99 -2.93 -2.53
CA LEU A 172 15.91 -3.87 -2.85
C LEU A 172 16.42 -4.98 -3.77
N LEU A 173 15.85 -6.17 -3.62
CA LEU A 173 16.16 -7.30 -4.50
C LEU A 173 15.59 -7.09 -5.91
N TYR A 174 14.42 -6.43 -6.01
CA TYR A 174 13.68 -6.27 -7.26
C TYR A 174 13.22 -4.83 -7.47
N GLY A 175 13.02 -4.45 -8.74
CA GLY A 175 12.41 -3.18 -9.11
C GLY A 175 13.23 -1.97 -8.70
N LYS A 176 14.56 -2.03 -8.81
CA LYS A 176 15.50 -0.94 -8.52
C LYS A 176 16.06 -0.33 -9.79
N MET A 177 16.58 0.89 -9.68
CA MET A 177 17.45 1.50 -10.69
C MET A 177 18.88 1.02 -10.46
N ILE A 178 19.56 0.53 -11.51
CA ILE A 178 20.89 -0.05 -11.38
C ILE A 178 21.92 1.01 -11.01
N ASN A 179 21.81 2.21 -11.60
CA ASN A 179 22.73 3.33 -11.34
C ASN A 179 22.30 4.27 -10.19
N GLU A 180 21.31 3.92 -9.39
CA GLU A 180 20.84 4.73 -8.24
C GLU A 180 21.96 5.04 -7.26
N SER A 181 22.85 4.08 -7.00
CA SER A 181 23.98 4.27 -6.06
C SER A 181 24.97 5.35 -6.51
N VAL A 182 25.03 5.69 -7.80
CA VAL A 182 25.85 6.79 -8.32
C VAL A 182 25.20 8.12 -7.93
N ILE A 183 23.88 8.24 -8.12
CA ILE A 183 23.10 9.41 -7.72
C ILE A 183 23.26 9.65 -6.21
N GLU A 184 23.06 8.63 -5.39
CA GLU A 184 23.17 8.69 -3.94
C GLU A 184 24.52 9.25 -3.46
N LYS A 185 25.62 8.80 -4.06
CA LYS A 185 26.97 9.29 -3.70
C LYS A 185 27.12 10.79 -3.95
N ILE A 186 26.47 11.31 -4.96
CA ILE A 186 26.59 12.71 -5.35
C ILE A 186 25.67 13.59 -4.50
N ILE A 187 24.39 13.20 -4.33
CA ILE A 187 23.41 14.02 -3.60
C ILE A 187 23.70 14.11 -2.09
N LYS A 188 24.42 13.13 -1.52
CA LYS A 188 24.96 13.25 -0.17
C LYS A 188 25.80 14.52 0.02
N LYS A 189 26.51 14.97 -1.02
CA LYS A 189 27.32 16.20 -0.98
C LYS A 189 26.45 17.47 -0.92
N PHE A 190 25.15 17.35 -1.26
CA PHE A 190 24.16 18.41 -1.21
C PHE A 190 23.27 18.34 0.04
N GLY A 191 23.69 17.54 1.04
CA GLY A 191 23.00 17.42 2.32
C GLY A 191 21.84 16.43 2.34
N TYR A 192 21.70 15.55 1.33
CA TYR A 192 20.69 14.51 1.37
C TYR A 192 21.08 13.34 2.25
N THR A 193 20.17 12.94 3.13
CA THR A 193 20.24 11.68 3.88
C THR A 193 19.62 10.56 3.05
N ILE A 194 20.37 9.48 2.81
CA ILE A 194 19.88 8.33 2.05
C ILE A 194 19.15 7.38 3.01
N ILE A 195 17.89 7.21 2.78
CA ILE A 195 16.99 6.36 3.57
C ILE A 195 16.63 5.12 2.77
N HIS A 196 16.79 3.96 3.38
CA HIS A 196 16.30 2.68 2.86
C HIS A 196 15.04 2.29 3.64
N PRO A 197 13.83 2.60 3.14
CA PRO A 197 12.59 2.44 3.90
C PRO A 197 12.37 1.01 4.41
N GLU A 198 12.78 0.02 3.63
CA GLU A 198 12.63 -1.40 3.98
C GLU A 198 13.43 -1.83 5.22
N THR A 199 14.37 -0.99 5.67
CA THR A 199 15.19 -1.25 6.88
C THR A 199 14.65 -0.55 8.12
N LEU A 200 13.63 0.28 7.98
CA LEU A 200 13.09 1.10 9.06
C LEU A 200 11.72 0.61 9.54
N PRO A 201 11.43 0.74 10.84
CA PRO A 201 10.06 0.58 11.33
C PRO A 201 9.11 1.56 10.62
N LEU A 202 7.85 1.16 10.42
CA LEU A 202 6.89 1.99 9.68
C LEU A 202 6.67 3.37 10.32
N GLN A 203 6.66 3.46 11.67
CA GLN A 203 6.55 4.74 12.36
C GLN A 203 7.63 5.72 11.93
N GLU A 204 8.87 5.23 11.81
CA GLU A 204 9.99 6.08 11.40
C GLU A 204 9.88 6.47 9.92
N GLN A 205 9.42 5.56 9.05
CA GLN A 205 9.14 5.89 7.66
C GLN A 205 8.09 7.01 7.57
N VAL A 206 6.98 6.90 8.31
CA VAL A 206 5.92 7.91 8.33
C VAL A 206 6.43 9.24 8.91
N ARG A 207 7.25 9.20 9.98
CA ARG A 207 7.87 10.40 10.54
C ARG A 207 8.70 11.12 9.48
N LEU A 208 9.65 10.44 8.89
CA LEU A 208 10.55 11.01 7.88
C LEU A 208 9.78 11.61 6.72
N ILE A 209 8.82 10.86 6.16
CA ILE A 209 8.05 11.30 5.00
C ILE A 209 7.09 12.47 5.33
N SER A 210 6.74 12.65 6.60
CA SER A 210 5.82 13.71 7.04
C SER A 210 6.51 14.99 7.46
N THR A 211 7.76 14.92 7.96
CA THR A 211 8.43 16.03 8.62
C THR A 211 9.70 16.54 7.92
N SER A 212 10.24 15.82 6.95
CA SER A 212 11.37 16.29 6.15
C SER A 212 10.97 17.48 5.27
N ASP A 213 11.86 18.42 5.01
CA ASP A 213 11.57 19.54 4.11
C ASP A 213 11.44 19.07 2.66
N VAL A 214 12.35 18.17 2.26
CA VAL A 214 12.36 17.58 0.92
C VAL A 214 12.39 16.05 1.03
N VAL A 215 11.43 15.41 0.38
CA VAL A 215 11.38 13.95 0.21
C VAL A 215 11.50 13.63 -1.26
N SER A 216 12.59 12.99 -1.64
CA SER A 216 12.87 12.63 -3.03
C SER A 216 13.09 11.13 -3.19
N GLY A 217 12.96 10.62 -4.41
CA GLY A 217 13.25 9.22 -4.72
C GLY A 217 12.66 8.78 -6.06
N PHE A 218 13.01 7.56 -6.46
CA PHE A 218 12.36 6.93 -7.60
C PHE A 218 10.97 6.43 -7.24
N ASP A 219 10.06 6.44 -8.22
CA ASP A 219 8.68 5.99 -8.06
C ASP A 219 8.59 4.60 -7.42
N GLY A 220 7.64 4.46 -6.49
CA GLY A 220 7.42 3.19 -5.80
C GLY A 220 6.49 3.31 -4.60
N SER A 221 6.11 2.16 -4.05
CA SER A 221 5.14 2.05 -2.97
C SER A 221 5.59 2.68 -1.64
N GLN A 222 6.87 2.99 -1.47
CA GLN A 222 7.36 3.73 -0.30
C GLN A 222 6.67 5.09 -0.12
N PHE A 223 6.19 5.71 -1.20
CA PHE A 223 5.44 6.96 -1.12
C PHE A 223 4.01 6.79 -0.58
N TYR A 224 3.45 5.58 -0.60
CA TYR A 224 2.12 5.35 -0.03
C TYR A 224 2.10 5.43 1.50
N THR A 225 3.25 5.38 2.16
CA THR A 225 3.35 5.57 3.62
C THR A 225 2.84 6.94 4.07
N LEU A 226 2.80 7.93 3.18
CA LEU A 226 2.21 9.25 3.47
C LEU A 226 0.70 9.18 3.79
N LEU A 227 0.01 8.10 3.38
CA LEU A 227 -1.39 7.89 3.74
C LEU A 227 -1.61 7.79 5.26
N PHE A 228 -0.58 7.37 5.98
CA PHE A 228 -0.63 7.21 7.44
C PHE A 228 -0.28 8.50 8.20
N GLY A 229 0.40 9.46 7.60
CA GLY A 229 0.79 10.72 8.25
C GLY A 229 -0.41 11.58 8.62
N LEU A 230 -0.42 12.22 9.81
CA LEU A 230 -1.44 13.19 10.20
C LEU A 230 -1.21 14.55 9.53
N ASN A 231 -0.08 15.15 9.82
CA ASN A 231 0.33 16.44 9.30
C ASN A 231 1.56 16.23 8.43
N ILE A 232 1.46 16.56 7.15
CA ILE A 232 2.56 16.40 6.20
C ILE A 232 2.98 17.79 5.77
N SER A 233 4.23 18.15 6.06
CA SER A 233 4.82 19.44 5.69
C SER A 233 5.90 19.31 4.62
N SER A 234 6.22 18.10 4.24
CA SER A 234 7.26 17.77 3.25
C SER A 234 6.84 18.14 1.84
N LYS A 235 7.83 18.53 1.02
CA LYS A 235 7.70 18.65 -0.43
C LYS A 235 8.26 17.41 -1.10
N PHE A 236 7.56 16.91 -2.12
CA PHE A 236 7.90 15.65 -2.76
C PHE A 236 8.42 15.85 -4.17
N TYR A 237 9.57 15.20 -4.47
CA TYR A 237 10.17 15.17 -5.80
C TYR A 237 10.36 13.73 -6.23
N VAL A 238 9.52 13.27 -7.16
CA VAL A 238 9.51 11.88 -7.59
C VAL A 238 10.03 11.75 -9.00
N PHE A 239 10.99 10.88 -9.20
CA PHE A 239 11.59 10.56 -10.48
C PHE A 239 11.10 9.21 -10.96
N ASN A 240 10.89 9.07 -12.26
CA ASN A 240 10.43 7.80 -12.80
C ASN A 240 11.54 6.73 -12.74
N ARG A 241 11.13 5.53 -12.35
CA ARG A 241 11.96 4.32 -12.35
C ARG A 241 11.73 3.47 -13.60
N ARG A 242 10.67 3.72 -14.31
CA ARG A 242 10.16 3.06 -15.51
C ARG A 242 9.66 4.14 -16.47
N PRO A 243 9.27 3.80 -17.71
CA PRO A 243 8.90 4.84 -18.69
C PRO A 243 7.87 5.86 -18.19
N GLN A 244 7.01 5.48 -17.24
CA GLN A 244 6.02 6.40 -16.65
C GLN A 244 5.86 6.15 -15.14
N ILE A 245 5.70 7.22 -14.37
CA ILE A 245 5.31 7.16 -12.97
C ILE A 245 3.85 6.64 -12.90
N PRO A 246 3.54 5.62 -12.07
CA PRO A 246 2.18 5.11 -11.93
C PRO A 246 1.21 6.17 -11.41
N GLU A 247 0.00 6.20 -11.97
CA GLU A 247 -1.07 7.17 -11.62
C GLU A 247 -1.44 7.17 -10.14
N ALA A 248 -1.27 6.05 -9.45
CA ALA A 248 -1.54 5.96 -8.02
C ALA A 248 -0.65 6.90 -7.17
N ILE A 249 0.56 7.24 -7.61
CA ILE A 249 1.45 8.16 -6.87
C ILE A 249 0.90 9.59 -6.86
N PRO A 250 0.71 10.26 -8.02
CA PRO A 250 0.14 11.60 -8.02
C PRO A 250 -1.27 11.63 -7.41
N TYR A 251 -2.08 10.60 -7.60
CA TYR A 251 -3.40 10.52 -6.99
C TYR A 251 -3.33 10.55 -5.45
N VAL A 252 -2.45 9.76 -4.85
CA VAL A 252 -2.24 9.73 -3.40
C VAL A 252 -1.74 11.09 -2.89
N PHE A 253 -0.83 11.75 -3.62
CA PHE A 253 -0.32 13.07 -3.26
C PHE A 253 -1.42 14.14 -3.29
N GLN A 254 -2.24 14.17 -4.35
CA GLN A 254 -3.40 15.05 -4.47
C GLN A 254 -4.40 14.83 -3.33
N LYS A 255 -4.75 13.58 -3.05
CA LYS A 255 -5.66 13.20 -1.95
C LYS A 255 -5.13 13.60 -0.57
N ARG A 256 -3.82 13.67 -0.41
CA ARG A 256 -3.16 14.13 0.83
C ARG A 256 -2.87 15.63 0.84
N ASN A 257 -3.18 16.33 -0.24
CA ASN A 257 -2.96 17.76 -0.42
C ASN A 257 -1.53 18.19 -0.08
N VAL A 258 -0.54 17.45 -0.62
CA VAL A 258 0.88 17.74 -0.43
C VAL A 258 1.46 18.41 -1.67
N GLU A 259 2.51 19.22 -1.48
CA GLU A 259 3.26 19.82 -2.58
C GLU A 259 4.17 18.76 -3.23
N PHE A 260 4.07 18.59 -4.56
CA PHE A 260 4.89 17.61 -5.26
C PHE A 260 5.24 18.00 -6.68
N ALA A 261 6.38 17.49 -7.16
CA ALA A 261 6.80 17.53 -8.55
C ALA A 261 7.13 16.11 -9.04
N LEU A 262 6.69 15.78 -10.25
CA LEU A 262 6.98 14.52 -10.92
C LEU A 262 7.88 14.77 -12.11
N HIS A 263 8.97 14.03 -12.20
CA HIS A 263 9.94 14.16 -13.27
C HIS A 263 10.05 12.84 -14.02
N ASN A 264 9.71 12.86 -15.31
CA ASN A 264 9.87 11.71 -16.21
C ASN A 264 11.01 11.99 -17.17
N PHE A 265 11.98 11.11 -17.15
CA PHE A 265 13.16 11.10 -18.02
C PHE A 265 13.24 9.79 -18.76
N ASP A 266 14.11 9.72 -19.75
CA ASP A 266 14.37 8.49 -20.47
C ASP A 266 15.08 7.46 -19.56
N VAL A 267 14.58 6.24 -19.61
CA VAL A 267 15.14 5.09 -18.88
C VAL A 267 15.43 3.97 -19.87
N GLU A 268 16.59 3.36 -19.70
CA GLU A 268 17.01 2.21 -20.47
C GLU A 268 16.59 0.93 -19.76
N TYR A 269 15.83 0.07 -20.44
CA TYR A 269 15.49 -1.25 -19.94
C TYR A 269 16.73 -2.17 -19.97
N ILE A 270 16.98 -2.85 -18.86
CA ILE A 270 18.13 -3.76 -18.72
C ILE A 270 17.66 -5.22 -18.71
N CYS A 271 16.76 -5.58 -17.80
CA CYS A 271 16.23 -6.94 -17.70
C CYS A 271 15.02 -7.02 -16.77
N GLY A 272 14.40 -8.18 -16.67
CA GLY A 272 13.27 -8.44 -15.78
C GLY A 272 11.92 -8.37 -16.49
N GLU A 273 10.85 -8.55 -15.74
CA GLU A 273 9.49 -8.54 -16.28
C GLU A 273 8.57 -7.66 -15.39
N ASN A 274 7.71 -6.88 -16.01
CA ASN A 274 6.67 -6.07 -15.37
C ASN A 274 7.26 -5.15 -14.26
N ALA A 275 6.66 -5.19 -13.06
CA ALA A 275 7.08 -4.41 -11.91
C ALA A 275 8.47 -4.79 -11.35
N TRP A 276 9.01 -5.93 -11.75
CA TRP A 276 10.33 -6.47 -11.36
C TRP A 276 11.45 -6.07 -12.32
N SER A 277 11.14 -5.31 -13.38
CA SER A 277 12.10 -4.85 -14.35
C SER A 277 13.16 -3.94 -13.74
N TYR A 278 14.36 -4.04 -14.26
CA TYR A 278 15.51 -3.22 -13.89
C TYR A 278 15.79 -2.24 -15.02
N TYR A 279 16.03 -1.00 -14.64
CA TYR A 279 16.34 0.07 -15.58
C TYR A 279 17.60 0.81 -15.15
N ASN A 280 18.25 1.45 -16.12
CA ASN A 280 19.19 2.55 -15.91
C ASN A 280 18.49 3.87 -16.22
N HIS A 281 18.79 4.89 -15.45
CA HIS A 281 18.42 6.25 -15.81
C HIS A 281 19.42 6.77 -16.86
N SER A 282 18.93 7.28 -17.99
CA SER A 282 19.78 7.70 -19.12
C SER A 282 20.51 9.01 -18.83
N GLU A 283 19.91 9.87 -17.98
CA GLU A 283 20.41 11.23 -17.71
C GLU A 283 20.46 11.50 -16.18
N PRO A 284 21.27 10.76 -15.40
CA PRO A 284 21.32 10.91 -13.95
C PRO A 284 21.77 12.32 -13.51
N GLU A 285 22.52 13.05 -14.33
CA GLU A 285 22.95 14.42 -14.12
C GLU A 285 21.75 15.39 -13.99
N LYS A 286 20.69 15.21 -14.75
CA LYS A 286 19.47 16.04 -14.66
C LYS A 286 18.79 15.88 -13.30
N ILE A 287 18.74 14.66 -12.76
CA ILE A 287 18.22 14.41 -11.40
C ILE A 287 19.09 15.16 -10.40
N ILE A 288 20.42 15.05 -10.53
CA ILE A 288 21.38 15.67 -9.63
C ILE A 288 21.27 17.19 -9.66
N GLU A 289 21.09 17.79 -10.84
CA GLU A 289 20.87 19.24 -10.98
C GLU A 289 19.61 19.71 -10.25
N ILE A 290 18.49 19.03 -10.46
CA ILE A 290 17.24 19.35 -9.75
C ILE A 290 17.43 19.27 -8.23
N LEU A 291 18.04 18.18 -7.74
CA LEU A 291 18.21 17.95 -6.30
C LEU A 291 19.23 18.90 -5.67
N ARG A 292 20.21 19.41 -6.43
CA ARG A 292 21.16 20.42 -5.95
C ARG A 292 20.48 21.77 -5.70
N ASP A 293 19.53 22.12 -6.55
CA ASP A 293 18.88 23.44 -6.53
C ASP A 293 17.72 23.52 -5.50
N LEU A 294 17.37 22.41 -4.86
CA LEU A 294 16.41 22.32 -3.74
C LEU A 294 17.10 22.54 -2.40
#